data_caa3ac588e664cfcbe6ada9f118e4dcb
#
_entry.id   caa3ac588e664cfcbe6ada9f118e4dcb
#
_cell.length_a   1.000
_cell.length_b   1.000
_cell.length_c   1.000
_cell.angle_alpha   90.00
_cell.angle_beta   90.00
_cell.angle_gamma   90.00
#
_symmetry.space_group_name_H-M   'P 1'
#
loop_
_entity.id
_entity.type
_entity.pdbx_description
1 polymer ?
#
loop_
_entity_poly.entity_id
_entity_poly.type
_entity_poly.pdbx_seq_one_letter_code
_entity_poly.pdbx_strand_id
1 'polypeptide(L)'
;MSIFDGDMRLCATAASGVEAVLKRELTELGFAPSPAENGKIFFDGGLDDVARANVFLRTANKIYVEAARFACRTFDELFEKTRAVDWTKILPRDARITVDARSVKSALFGVSAVQSVTKKAIAVSLCGGNKNAVLPETGAEYRILASIYADTCLLLVDTTGTALHKRGWRRSEEH
;
A
#
# COMPACT_ATOMS: atom_id res chain seq x y z
N MET A 1 15.89 -6.52 -6.65
CA MET A 1 15.81 -5.16 -6.12
C MET A 1 14.42 -4.93 -5.55
N SER A 2 14.31 -4.52 -4.30
CA SER A 2 13.03 -4.21 -3.67
C SER A 2 12.52 -2.84 -4.14
N ILE A 3 11.21 -2.63 -4.15
CA ILE A 3 10.66 -1.29 -4.42
C ILE A 3 11.06 -0.30 -3.32
N PHE A 4 11.52 -0.80 -2.18
CA PHE A 4 11.96 0.04 -1.06
C PHE A 4 13.40 0.53 -1.20
N ASP A 5 14.10 0.16 -2.26
CA ASP A 5 15.52 0.51 -2.46
C ASP A 5 15.73 1.86 -3.17
N GLY A 6 14.67 2.58 -3.48
CA GLY A 6 14.76 3.88 -4.14
C GLY A 6 13.61 4.79 -3.72
N ASP A 7 13.40 5.83 -4.50
CA ASP A 7 12.26 6.71 -4.28
C ASP A 7 10.95 5.98 -4.60
N MET A 8 10.01 6.09 -3.69
CA MET A 8 8.71 5.48 -3.76
C MET A 8 7.63 6.54 -3.78
N ARG A 9 6.48 6.20 -4.34
CA ARG A 9 5.29 7.03 -4.16
C ARG A 9 4.63 6.64 -2.85
N LEU A 10 4.54 7.60 -1.95
CA LEU A 10 3.97 7.42 -0.63
C LEU A 10 2.58 8.04 -0.58
N CYS A 11 1.74 7.51 0.30
CA CYS A 11 0.39 8.00 0.49
C CYS A 11 0.11 8.19 1.99
N ALA A 12 -0.22 9.40 2.38
CA ALA A 12 -0.70 9.69 3.72
C ALA A 12 -2.22 9.84 3.68
N THR A 13 -2.91 9.18 4.60
CA THR A 13 -4.36 9.31 4.72
C THR A 13 -4.72 10.19 5.91
N ALA A 14 -5.79 10.95 5.76
CA ALA A 14 -6.29 11.84 6.81
C ALA A 14 -7.80 11.72 6.94
N ALA A 15 -8.31 12.06 8.11
CA ALA A 15 -9.75 12.21 8.31
C ALA A 15 -10.27 13.40 7.49
N SER A 16 -11.53 13.34 7.13
CA SER A 16 -12.19 14.42 6.40
C SER A 16 -12.09 15.75 7.16
N GLY A 17 -11.65 16.77 6.46
CA GLY A 17 -11.51 18.11 7.02
C GLY A 17 -10.13 18.47 7.53
N VAL A 18 -9.20 17.50 7.66
CA VAL A 18 -7.83 17.77 8.11
C VAL A 18 -6.78 17.62 7.02
N GLU A 19 -7.19 17.41 5.77
CA GLU A 19 -6.28 17.22 4.65
C GLU A 19 -5.35 18.43 4.45
N ALA A 20 -5.87 19.65 4.62
CA ALA A 20 -5.07 20.86 4.48
C ALA A 20 -3.96 20.95 5.54
N VAL A 21 -4.25 20.50 6.77
CA VAL A 21 -3.27 20.48 7.86
C VAL A 21 -2.19 19.43 7.56
N LEU A 22 -2.59 18.25 7.11
CA LEU A 22 -1.65 17.19 6.73
C LEU A 22 -0.74 17.66 5.59
N LYS A 23 -1.30 18.31 4.59
CA LYS A 23 -0.51 18.86 3.48
C LYS A 23 0.53 19.86 3.96
N ARG A 24 0.16 20.72 4.92
CA ARG A 24 1.08 21.68 5.53
C ARG A 24 2.21 20.96 6.29
N GLU A 25 1.87 19.94 7.09
CA GLU A 25 2.86 19.13 7.80
C GLU A 25 3.87 18.49 6.84
N LEU A 26 3.39 17.92 5.73
CA LEU A 26 4.25 17.33 4.70
C LEU A 26 5.20 18.39 4.09
N THR A 27 4.67 19.56 3.78
CA THR A 27 5.49 20.66 3.24
C THR A 27 6.55 21.10 4.24
N GLU A 28 6.20 21.20 5.52
CA GLU A 28 7.15 21.57 6.58
C GLU A 28 8.27 20.55 6.75
N LEU A 29 7.99 19.27 6.48
CA LEU A 29 9.01 18.21 6.50
C LEU A 29 9.88 18.18 5.24
N GLY A 30 9.60 19.04 4.26
CA GLY A 30 10.38 19.14 3.04
C GLY A 30 9.86 18.32 1.86
N PHE A 31 8.67 17.74 1.98
CA PHE A 31 8.05 17.01 0.89
C PHE A 31 7.27 17.93 -0.06
N ALA A 32 7.01 17.45 -1.27
CA ALA A 32 6.17 18.12 -2.25
C ALA A 32 4.84 17.35 -2.38
N PRO A 33 3.86 17.63 -1.50
CA PRO A 33 2.62 16.87 -1.50
C PRO A 33 1.72 17.21 -2.68
N SER A 34 1.01 16.20 -3.19
CA SER A 34 -0.03 16.38 -4.19
C SER A 34 -1.26 17.07 -3.59
N PRO A 35 -2.20 17.55 -4.42
CA PRO A 35 -3.51 17.91 -3.93
C PRO A 35 -4.19 16.70 -3.28
N ALA A 36 -5.04 16.95 -2.29
CA ALA A 36 -5.77 15.88 -1.61
C ALA A 36 -6.79 15.25 -2.55
N GLU A 37 -6.79 13.93 -2.62
CA GLU A 37 -7.75 13.14 -3.39
C GLU A 37 -8.42 12.14 -2.46
N ASN A 38 -9.68 12.35 -2.17
CA ASN A 38 -10.48 11.39 -1.39
C ASN A 38 -9.80 11.01 -0.05
N GLY A 39 -9.33 12.02 0.70
CA GLY A 39 -8.66 11.82 1.98
C GLY A 39 -7.23 11.30 1.89
N LYS A 40 -6.65 11.26 0.70
CA LYS A 40 -5.28 10.78 0.45
C LYS A 40 -4.43 11.91 -0.13
N ILE A 41 -3.20 11.99 0.35
CA ILE A 41 -2.20 12.92 -0.18
C ILE A 41 -0.97 12.11 -0.54
N PHE A 42 -0.48 12.28 -1.77
CA PHE A 42 0.67 11.55 -2.28
C PHE A 42 1.92 12.42 -2.24
N PHE A 43 3.05 11.79 -2.00
CA PHE A 43 4.36 12.45 -2.01
C PHE A 43 5.42 11.40 -2.31
N ASP A 44 6.57 11.83 -2.78
CA ASP A 44 7.66 10.93 -3.13
C ASP A 44 8.72 10.92 -2.02
N GLY A 45 9.32 9.78 -1.77
CA GLY A 45 10.37 9.65 -0.78
C GLY A 45 10.93 8.24 -0.70
N GLY A 46 12.04 8.10 -0.01
CA GLY A 46 12.69 6.82 0.24
C GLY A 46 12.25 6.20 1.56
N LEU A 47 12.93 5.12 1.93
CA LEU A 47 12.60 4.38 3.16
C LEU A 47 12.79 5.23 4.42
N ASP A 48 13.82 6.09 4.45
CA ASP A 48 14.04 7.01 5.56
C ASP A 48 12.91 8.03 5.69
N ASP A 49 12.33 8.44 4.58
CA ASP A 49 11.20 9.37 4.55
C ASP A 49 9.92 8.72 5.07
N VAL A 50 9.74 7.42 4.86
CA VAL A 50 8.65 6.65 5.46
C VAL A 50 8.77 6.71 6.98
N ALA A 51 9.96 6.49 7.52
CA ALA A 51 10.21 6.56 8.96
C ALA A 51 9.93 7.98 9.50
N ARG A 52 10.43 9.01 8.83
CA ARG A 52 10.20 10.40 9.21
C ARG A 52 8.70 10.73 9.20
N ALA A 53 8.00 10.34 8.16
CA ALA A 53 6.57 10.57 8.04
C ALA A 53 5.79 9.91 9.19
N ASN A 54 6.11 8.66 9.51
CA ASN A 54 5.44 7.94 10.61
C ASN A 54 5.71 8.58 11.98
N VAL A 55 6.86 9.20 12.18
CA VAL A 55 7.25 9.82 13.45
C VAL A 55 6.68 11.23 13.59
N PHE A 56 6.73 12.03 12.53
CA PHE A 56 6.47 13.47 12.62
C PHE A 56 5.09 13.91 12.15
N LEU A 57 4.40 13.12 11.32
CA LEU A 57 3.05 13.49 10.90
C LEU A 57 2.04 13.19 12.00
N ARG A 58 1.38 14.25 12.50
CA ARG A 58 0.43 14.15 13.61
C ARG A 58 -1.00 13.94 13.14
N THR A 59 -1.35 14.45 11.95
CA THR A 59 -2.70 14.38 11.41
C THR A 59 -2.91 13.23 10.45
N ALA A 60 -1.85 12.49 10.10
CA ALA A 60 -1.98 11.31 9.26
C ALA A 60 -2.53 10.13 10.06
N ASN A 61 -3.54 9.45 9.53
CA ASN A 61 -4.04 8.22 10.10
C ASN A 61 -3.09 7.06 9.79
N LYS A 62 -2.66 6.95 8.53
CA LYS A 62 -1.73 5.92 8.07
C LYS A 62 -0.84 6.43 6.94
N ILE A 63 0.33 5.81 6.83
CA ILE A 63 1.25 6.02 5.72
C ILE A 63 1.37 4.72 4.95
N TYR A 64 1.19 4.80 3.63
CA TYR A 64 1.27 3.65 2.72
C TYR A 64 2.34 3.87 1.65
N VAL A 65 2.84 2.78 1.11
CA VAL A 65 3.61 2.77 -0.14
C VAL A 65 2.68 2.35 -1.27
N GLU A 66 2.64 3.11 -2.36
CA GLU A 66 1.83 2.74 -3.52
C GLU A 66 2.54 1.63 -4.30
N ALA A 67 1.92 0.45 -4.35
CA ALA A 67 2.43 -0.68 -5.11
C ALA A 67 1.97 -0.63 -6.57
N ALA A 68 0.73 -0.19 -6.81
CA ALA A 68 0.18 -0.08 -8.16
C ALA A 68 -1.02 0.85 -8.20
N ARG A 69 -1.30 1.36 -9.41
CA ARG A 69 -2.48 2.18 -9.70
C ARG A 69 -2.96 1.80 -11.10
N PHE A 70 -4.22 1.41 -11.23
CA PHE A 70 -4.77 1.01 -12.52
C PHE A 70 -6.29 1.20 -12.58
N ALA A 71 -6.81 1.35 -13.80
CA ALA A 71 -8.26 1.34 -14.04
C ALA A 71 -8.80 -0.08 -13.81
N CYS A 72 -9.96 -0.20 -13.19
CA CYS A 72 -10.49 -1.50 -12.79
C CYS A 72 -12.02 -1.45 -12.71
N ARG A 73 -12.70 -2.14 -13.62
CA ARG A 73 -14.16 -2.21 -13.69
C ARG A 73 -14.72 -3.62 -13.48
N THR A 74 -13.88 -4.64 -13.64
CA THR A 74 -14.27 -6.05 -13.51
C THR A 74 -13.33 -6.79 -12.55
N PHE A 75 -13.81 -7.89 -11.99
CA PHE A 75 -12.96 -8.73 -11.15
C PHE A 75 -11.82 -9.38 -11.94
N ASP A 76 -12.03 -9.67 -13.23
CA ASP A 76 -10.98 -10.19 -14.09
C ASP A 76 -9.86 -9.17 -14.26
N GLU A 77 -10.19 -7.90 -14.49
CA GLU A 77 -9.22 -6.82 -14.55
C GLU A 77 -8.47 -6.67 -13.21
N LEU A 78 -9.20 -6.70 -12.10
CA LEU A 78 -8.59 -6.62 -10.77
C LEU A 78 -7.58 -7.74 -10.56
N PHE A 79 -7.96 -8.97 -10.88
CA PHE A 79 -7.10 -10.13 -10.74
C PHE A 79 -5.86 -10.03 -11.63
N GLU A 80 -6.04 -9.78 -12.93
CA GLU A 80 -4.94 -9.79 -13.89
C GLU A 80 -3.97 -8.63 -13.64
N LYS A 81 -4.46 -7.43 -13.38
CA LYS A 81 -3.61 -6.27 -13.13
C LYS A 81 -2.89 -6.35 -11.78
N THR A 82 -3.54 -6.90 -10.76
CA THR A 82 -2.88 -7.14 -9.47
C THR A 82 -1.80 -8.20 -9.60
N ARG A 83 -2.10 -9.30 -10.29
CA ARG A 83 -1.15 -10.37 -10.54
C ARG A 83 0.07 -9.90 -11.33
N ALA A 84 -0.11 -8.96 -12.25
CA ALA A 84 0.96 -8.43 -13.09
C ALA A 84 2.00 -7.60 -12.31
N VAL A 85 1.67 -7.14 -11.13
CA VAL A 85 2.63 -6.46 -10.24
C VAL A 85 3.65 -7.49 -9.75
N ASP A 86 4.94 -7.14 -9.78
CA ASP A 86 5.98 -8.03 -9.27
C ASP A 86 6.04 -7.98 -7.74
N TRP A 87 5.17 -8.75 -7.11
CA TRP A 87 5.06 -8.82 -5.66
C TRP A 87 6.29 -9.41 -4.99
N THR A 88 7.12 -10.13 -5.73
CA THR A 88 8.38 -10.68 -5.18
C THR A 88 9.36 -9.57 -4.78
N LYS A 89 9.24 -8.40 -5.39
CA LYS A 89 10.05 -7.21 -5.03
C LYS A 89 9.50 -6.47 -3.82
N ILE A 90 8.27 -6.76 -3.41
CA ILE A 90 7.56 -6.05 -2.34
C ILE A 90 7.45 -6.92 -1.10
N LEU A 91 7.09 -8.20 -1.27
CA LEU A 91 6.76 -9.11 -0.19
C LEU A 91 7.62 -10.37 -0.22
N PRO A 92 8.01 -10.90 0.95
CA PRO A 92 8.61 -12.23 1.00
C PRO A 92 7.56 -13.31 0.72
N ARG A 93 8.01 -14.47 0.28
CA ARG A 93 7.13 -15.58 -0.12
C ARG A 93 6.34 -16.18 1.06
N ASP A 94 6.87 -16.06 2.27
CA ASP A 94 6.23 -16.55 3.49
C ASP A 94 5.33 -15.49 4.18
N ALA A 95 5.14 -14.33 3.56
CA ALA A 95 4.34 -13.26 4.12
C ALA A 95 2.92 -13.71 4.44
N ARG A 96 2.42 -13.28 5.58
CA ARG A 96 0.98 -13.37 5.91
C ARG A 96 0.31 -12.12 5.35
N ILE A 97 -0.53 -12.31 4.36
CA ILE A 97 -1.14 -11.20 3.63
C ILE A 97 -2.56 -10.98 4.12
N THR A 98 -2.81 -9.78 4.64
CA THR A 98 -4.15 -9.33 5.00
C THR A 98 -4.54 -8.22 4.03
N VAL A 99 -5.65 -8.38 3.33
CA VAL A 99 -6.15 -7.39 2.38
C VAL A 99 -7.39 -6.73 2.95
N ASP A 100 -7.31 -5.41 3.13
CA ASP A 100 -8.47 -4.55 3.37
C ASP A 100 -8.91 -3.96 2.03
N ALA A 101 -10.17 -3.65 1.90
CA ALA A 101 -10.68 -3.08 0.66
C ALA A 101 -11.67 -1.95 0.92
N ARG A 102 -11.67 -0.98 0.01
CA ARG A 102 -12.64 0.09 -0.07
C ARG A 102 -13.07 0.25 -1.51
N SER A 103 -14.35 0.50 -1.73
CA SER A 103 -14.84 0.78 -3.07
C SER A 103 -15.92 1.85 -2.98
N VAL A 104 -15.69 2.95 -3.68
CA VAL A 104 -16.59 4.11 -3.71
C VAL A 104 -16.78 4.53 -5.17
N LYS A 105 -18.04 4.77 -5.57
CA LYS A 105 -18.39 5.23 -6.93
C LYS A 105 -17.76 4.38 -8.03
N SER A 106 -17.78 3.06 -7.85
CA SER A 106 -17.12 2.11 -8.76
C SER A 106 -18.02 0.95 -9.12
N ALA A 107 -17.76 0.34 -10.29
CA ALA A 107 -18.48 -0.84 -10.74
C ALA A 107 -18.26 -2.04 -9.80
N LEU A 108 -17.05 -2.16 -9.25
CA LEU A 108 -16.74 -3.17 -8.24
C LEU A 108 -17.07 -2.63 -6.85
N PHE A 109 -18.15 -3.10 -6.25
CA PHE A 109 -18.61 -2.62 -4.94
C PHE A 109 -18.63 -3.68 -3.84
N GLY A 110 -18.42 -4.95 -4.19
CA GLY A 110 -18.38 -6.04 -3.21
C GLY A 110 -17.04 -6.09 -2.48
N VAL A 111 -16.93 -5.46 -1.31
CA VAL A 111 -15.67 -5.35 -0.55
C VAL A 111 -15.05 -6.72 -0.29
N SER A 112 -15.83 -7.71 0.18
CA SER A 112 -15.32 -9.05 0.46
C SER A 112 -14.77 -9.75 -0.80
N ALA A 113 -15.42 -9.55 -1.93
CA ALA A 113 -14.96 -10.10 -3.20
C ALA A 113 -13.68 -9.42 -3.67
N VAL A 114 -13.58 -8.09 -3.52
CA VAL A 114 -12.36 -7.34 -3.83
C VAL A 114 -11.19 -7.84 -2.98
N GLN A 115 -11.40 -8.03 -1.67
CA GLN A 115 -10.39 -8.58 -0.77
C GLN A 115 -9.91 -9.96 -1.22
N SER A 116 -10.84 -10.87 -1.50
CA SER A 116 -10.52 -12.25 -1.88
C SER A 116 -9.78 -12.33 -3.21
N VAL A 117 -10.24 -11.59 -4.21
CA VAL A 117 -9.62 -11.56 -5.55
C VAL A 117 -8.22 -10.96 -5.47
N THR A 118 -8.06 -9.87 -4.74
CA THR A 118 -6.77 -9.21 -4.57
C THR A 118 -5.77 -10.12 -3.87
N LYS A 119 -6.17 -10.75 -2.76
CA LYS A 119 -5.31 -11.69 -2.03
C LYS A 119 -4.88 -12.86 -2.91
N LYS A 120 -5.82 -13.43 -3.66
CA LYS A 120 -5.52 -14.55 -4.56
C LYS A 120 -4.54 -14.15 -5.66
N ALA A 121 -4.72 -12.97 -6.26
CA ALA A 121 -3.84 -12.47 -7.31
C ALA A 121 -2.41 -12.28 -6.78
N ILE A 122 -2.25 -11.73 -5.59
CA ILE A 122 -0.95 -11.56 -4.94
C ILE A 122 -0.30 -12.93 -4.68
N ALA A 123 -1.06 -13.88 -4.15
CA ALA A 123 -0.57 -15.24 -3.88
C ALA A 123 -0.09 -15.94 -5.16
N VAL A 124 -0.85 -15.84 -6.23
CA VAL A 124 -0.48 -16.39 -7.53
C VAL A 124 0.83 -15.76 -8.04
N SER A 125 0.95 -14.44 -7.94
CA SER A 125 2.16 -13.72 -8.34
C SER A 125 3.38 -14.17 -7.54
N LEU A 126 3.26 -14.28 -6.22
CA LEU A 126 4.34 -14.72 -5.34
C LEU A 126 4.77 -16.16 -5.60
N CYS A 127 3.85 -16.99 -6.09
CA CYS A 127 4.12 -18.40 -6.41
C CYS A 127 4.49 -18.64 -7.88
N GLY A 128 4.95 -17.62 -8.58
CA GLY A 128 5.41 -17.73 -9.96
C GLY A 128 4.32 -18.00 -10.98
N GLY A 129 3.07 -17.60 -10.69
CA GLY A 129 1.94 -17.77 -11.60
C GLY A 129 1.14 -19.04 -11.39
N ASN A 130 1.48 -19.85 -10.41
CA ASN A 130 0.74 -21.10 -10.13
C ASN A 130 -0.57 -20.76 -9.40
N LYS A 131 -1.67 -20.91 -10.11
CA LYS A 131 -3.02 -20.61 -9.59
C LYS A 131 -3.49 -21.53 -8.46
N ASN A 132 -2.86 -22.67 -8.30
CA ASN A 132 -3.20 -23.65 -7.25
C ASN A 132 -2.25 -23.59 -6.06
N ALA A 133 -1.23 -22.74 -6.12
CA ALA A 133 -0.28 -22.62 -5.03
C ALA A 133 -0.91 -21.94 -3.82
N VAL A 134 -0.54 -22.43 -2.64
CA VAL A 134 -0.96 -21.87 -1.36
C VAL A 134 0.28 -21.28 -0.70
N LEU A 135 0.16 -20.03 -0.22
CA LEU A 135 1.23 -19.39 0.53
C LEU A 135 1.36 -20.02 1.91
N PRO A 136 2.59 -20.25 2.40
CA PRO A 136 2.79 -20.81 3.74
C PRO A 136 2.29 -19.90 4.86
N GLU A 137 2.31 -18.59 4.66
CA GLU A 137 1.84 -17.57 5.62
C GLU A 137 2.43 -17.73 7.02
N THR A 138 3.69 -18.13 7.09
CA THR A 138 4.43 -18.38 8.35
C THR A 138 5.26 -17.18 8.79
N GLY A 139 5.42 -16.20 7.92
CA GLY A 139 6.25 -15.03 8.16
C GLY A 139 5.49 -13.86 8.79
N ALA A 140 6.06 -12.68 8.65
CA ALA A 140 5.48 -11.45 9.16
C ALA A 140 4.20 -11.07 8.42
N GLU A 141 3.31 -10.37 9.10
CA GLU A 141 2.08 -9.85 8.52
C GLU A 141 2.35 -8.60 7.68
N TYR A 142 1.75 -8.58 6.49
CA TYR A 142 1.72 -7.42 5.60
C TYR A 142 0.26 -7.06 5.31
N ARG A 143 -0.09 -5.81 5.59
CA ARG A 143 -1.43 -5.30 5.30
C ARG A 143 -1.42 -4.53 4.00
N ILE A 144 -2.36 -4.85 3.14
CA ILE A 144 -2.52 -4.23 1.82
C ILE A 144 -3.93 -3.67 1.73
N LEU A 145 -4.04 -2.42 1.31
CA LEU A 145 -5.32 -1.79 1.05
C LEU A 145 -5.57 -1.72 -0.45
N ALA A 146 -6.65 -2.36 -0.90
CA ALA A 146 -7.17 -2.17 -2.24
C ALA A 146 -8.22 -1.08 -2.20
N SER A 147 -7.86 0.12 -2.61
CA SER A 147 -8.75 1.28 -2.60
C SER A 147 -9.23 1.58 -4.00
N ILE A 148 -10.52 1.37 -4.25
CA ILE A 148 -11.14 1.63 -5.55
C ILE A 148 -12.02 2.86 -5.42
N TYR A 149 -11.75 3.86 -6.26
CA TYR A 149 -12.53 5.07 -6.35
C TYR A 149 -12.70 5.47 -7.80
N ALA A 150 -13.95 5.69 -8.20
CA ALA A 150 -14.31 6.06 -9.58
C ALA A 150 -13.62 5.13 -10.62
N ASP A 151 -13.71 3.82 -10.38
CA ASP A 151 -13.15 2.75 -11.25
C ASP A 151 -11.62 2.75 -11.36
N THR A 152 -10.91 3.43 -10.45
CA THR A 152 -9.45 3.37 -10.35
C THR A 152 -9.07 2.65 -9.05
N CYS A 153 -8.24 1.62 -9.17
CA CYS A 153 -7.74 0.85 -8.03
C CYS A 153 -6.33 1.30 -7.66
N LEU A 154 -6.15 1.55 -6.38
CA LEU A 154 -4.84 1.77 -5.75
C LEU A 154 -4.53 0.58 -4.87
N LEU A 155 -3.36 -0.01 -5.05
CA LEU A 155 -2.85 -1.04 -4.15
C LEU A 155 -1.80 -0.39 -3.26
N LEU A 156 -2.09 -0.32 -1.98
CA LEU A 156 -1.30 0.40 -0.99
C LEU A 156 -0.80 -0.58 0.07
N VAL A 157 0.51 -0.53 0.36
CA VAL A 157 1.12 -1.36 1.41
C VAL A 157 1.27 -0.54 2.68
N ASP A 158 0.67 -1.00 3.77
CA ASP A 158 0.74 -0.32 5.07
C ASP A 158 2.17 -0.35 5.62
N THR A 159 2.69 0.82 5.97
CA THR A 159 4.04 0.97 6.50
C THR A 159 4.13 0.89 8.01
N THR A 160 3.00 0.86 8.72
CA THR A 160 2.97 0.85 10.19
C THR A 160 3.15 -0.54 10.79
N GLY A 161 3.10 -1.59 9.96
CA GLY A 161 3.23 -2.97 10.41
C GLY A 161 4.65 -3.35 10.80
N THR A 162 4.78 -4.38 11.64
CA THR A 162 6.06 -4.91 12.12
C THR A 162 6.97 -5.41 11.00
N ALA A 163 6.39 -5.78 9.86
CA ALA A 163 7.13 -6.32 8.73
C ALA A 163 8.11 -5.32 8.12
N LEU A 164 7.72 -4.08 7.95
CA LEU A 164 8.59 -3.03 7.43
C LEU A 164 9.67 -2.63 8.42
N HIS A 165 9.35 -2.69 9.71
CA HIS A 165 10.34 -2.47 10.77
C HIS A 165 11.48 -3.49 10.71
N LYS A 166 11.19 -4.72 10.34
CA LYS A 166 12.19 -5.79 10.24
C LYS A 166 13.09 -5.68 9.01
N ARG A 167 12.77 -4.81 8.05
CA ARG A 167 13.59 -4.61 6.85
C ARG A 167 14.75 -3.64 7.03
N GLY A 168 15.01 -3.20 8.26
CA GLY A 168 16.24 -2.51 8.60
C GLY A 168 16.18 -1.00 8.74
N TRP A 169 15.03 -0.37 8.55
CA TRP A 169 14.92 1.07 8.71
C TRP A 169 14.92 1.53 10.18
N ARG A 170 14.84 0.58 11.12
CA ARG A 170 15.03 0.81 12.56
C ARG A 170 16.42 0.48 13.07
N ARG A 171 17.37 0.17 12.20
CA ARG A 171 18.73 -0.18 12.61
C ARG A 171 19.40 0.88 13.49
N SER A 172 19.07 2.14 13.29
CA SER A 172 19.65 3.23 14.07
C SER A 172 19.07 3.38 15.49
N GLU A 173 17.97 2.70 15.79
CA GLU A 173 17.33 2.80 17.11
C GLU A 173 17.74 1.67 18.07
N GLU A 174 18.40 0.63 17.57
CA GLU A 174 18.86 -0.52 18.36
C GLU A 174 20.24 -0.30 18.99
N HIS A 175 20.81 0.85 18.77
CA HIS A 175 22.12 1.22 19.31
C HIS A 175 22.00 2.35 20.36
#